data_9a7c064dc8cf485fd048cf775851bb5c
#
_entry.id   9a7c064dc8cf485fd048cf775851bb5c
#
_cell.length_a   1.000
_cell.length_b   1.000
_cell.length_c   1.000
_cell.angle_alpha   90.00
_cell.angle_beta   90.00
_cell.angle_gamma   90.00
#
_symmetry.space_group_name_H-M   'P 1'
#
loop_
_entity.id
_entity.type
_entity.pdbx_description
1 polymer ?
#
loop_
_entity_poly.entity_id
_entity_poly.type
_entity_poly.pdbx_seq_one_letter_code
_entity_poly.pdbx_strand_id
1 'polypeptide(L)'
;MINPKNGEKFPANPLRTWAITEETFKNYYEQNRIIFPGDYDFLKISKPVLRYWKDDDIKKASGLFGLVAASTYLPLEVGMSQDGTKEITNIFGEKKFSFPKPSSLIQHLIGIATTTNKNAIVLDSFAGSGTTAHAVLKLNKEDGGNRKFILVEMEDYAERITAERVKRIIQGYGDIEGTGGDFNFYEIGKPLLVDDDLNESVPLERIRAYIWYTETKTSYIEPSGASTTFLGTYKDTAYYFHYEKDSRTSLDFDFLQTISEKATNYVIYADECALDDDFLNSHSITFKKIPRDISKL
;
A
#
# COMPACT_ATOMS: atom_id res chain seq x y z
N MET A 1 -2.40 -21.80 -49.40
CA MET A 1 -2.65 -22.95 -48.51
C MET A 1 -3.47 -23.96 -49.27
N ILE A 2 -3.19 -25.23 -49.16
CA ILE A 2 -3.91 -26.31 -49.84
C ILE A 2 -4.60 -27.17 -48.76
N ASN A 3 -5.90 -27.44 -48.94
CA ASN A 3 -6.62 -28.36 -48.07
C ASN A 3 -6.19 -29.81 -48.35
N PRO A 4 -5.57 -30.49 -47.39
CA PRO A 4 -5.08 -31.88 -47.63
C PRO A 4 -6.20 -32.89 -47.85
N LYS A 5 -7.46 -32.58 -47.46
CA LYS A 5 -8.62 -33.49 -47.59
C LYS A 5 -9.16 -33.56 -49.02
N ASN A 6 -9.16 -32.45 -49.74
CA ASN A 6 -9.83 -32.33 -51.04
C ASN A 6 -8.99 -31.65 -52.14
N GLY A 7 -7.76 -31.19 -51.81
CA GLY A 7 -6.88 -30.52 -52.76
C GLY A 7 -7.26 -29.04 -53.10
N GLU A 8 -8.29 -28.51 -52.47
CA GLU A 8 -8.73 -27.13 -52.71
C GLU A 8 -7.65 -26.11 -52.32
N LYS A 9 -7.46 -25.11 -53.19
CA LYS A 9 -6.40 -24.11 -53.05
C LYS A 9 -6.98 -22.80 -52.54
N PHE A 10 -6.42 -22.33 -51.46
CA PHE A 10 -6.73 -21.02 -50.87
C PHE A 10 -5.53 -20.07 -51.05
N PRO A 11 -5.60 -19.10 -51.97
CA PRO A 11 -4.52 -18.16 -52.20
C PRO A 11 -4.32 -17.24 -50.99
N ALA A 12 -3.09 -16.76 -50.79
CA ALA A 12 -2.81 -15.71 -49.83
C ALA A 12 -3.45 -14.39 -50.29
N ASN A 13 -3.78 -13.54 -49.34
CA ASN A 13 -4.17 -12.18 -49.68
C ASN A 13 -2.98 -11.48 -50.36
N PRO A 14 -3.17 -10.81 -51.53
CA PRO A 14 -2.07 -10.14 -52.24
C PRO A 14 -1.29 -9.13 -51.42
N LEU A 15 -1.93 -8.57 -50.40
CA LEU A 15 -1.34 -7.56 -49.49
C LEU A 15 -0.78 -8.14 -48.18
N ARG A 16 -0.89 -9.47 -47.97
CA ARG A 16 -0.48 -10.13 -46.72
C ARG A 16 -0.01 -11.56 -47.01
N THR A 17 0.99 -11.99 -46.25
CA THR A 17 1.40 -13.40 -46.21
C THR A 17 0.49 -14.22 -45.30
N TRP A 18 0.55 -15.55 -45.41
CA TRP A 18 -0.04 -16.43 -44.43
C TRP A 18 0.64 -16.22 -43.05
N ALA A 19 -0.14 -16.28 -41.99
CA ALA A 19 0.37 -16.11 -40.64
C ALA A 19 1.24 -17.27 -40.13
N ILE A 20 1.34 -18.33 -40.88
CA ILE A 20 2.10 -19.54 -40.53
C ILE A 20 2.95 -20.01 -41.71
N THR A 21 4.10 -20.61 -41.42
CA THR A 21 5.00 -21.26 -42.41
C THR A 21 4.42 -22.61 -42.85
N GLU A 22 5.00 -23.19 -43.90
CA GLU A 22 4.61 -24.55 -44.39
C GLU A 22 4.87 -25.61 -43.31
N GLU A 23 5.97 -25.52 -42.59
CA GLU A 23 6.30 -26.42 -41.49
C GLU A 23 5.29 -26.31 -40.34
N THR A 24 4.98 -25.08 -39.93
CA THR A 24 3.95 -24.81 -38.91
C THR A 24 2.57 -25.29 -39.36
N PHE A 25 2.27 -25.22 -40.69
CA PHE A 25 1.01 -25.69 -41.22
C PHE A 25 0.85 -27.21 -41.03
N LYS A 26 1.87 -28.03 -41.32
CA LYS A 26 1.82 -29.47 -41.13
C LYS A 26 1.51 -29.84 -39.69
N ASN A 27 2.25 -29.27 -38.76
CA ASN A 27 2.08 -29.48 -37.33
C ASN A 27 0.67 -29.06 -36.86
N TYR A 28 0.21 -27.88 -37.27
CA TYR A 28 -1.12 -27.40 -36.87
C TYR A 28 -2.26 -28.20 -37.48
N TYR A 29 -2.08 -28.71 -38.70
CA TYR A 29 -3.05 -29.59 -39.33
C TYR A 29 -3.18 -30.92 -38.58
N GLU A 30 -2.06 -31.57 -38.25
CA GLU A 30 -2.02 -32.81 -37.46
C GLU A 30 -2.68 -32.62 -36.06
N GLN A 31 -2.54 -31.47 -35.48
CA GLN A 31 -3.17 -31.10 -34.19
C GLN A 31 -4.64 -30.62 -34.32
N ASN A 32 -5.27 -30.74 -35.49
CA ASN A 32 -6.60 -30.21 -35.75
C ASN A 32 -6.77 -28.71 -35.44
N ARG A 33 -5.73 -27.91 -35.63
CA ARG A 33 -5.73 -26.47 -35.40
C ARG A 33 -6.11 -25.64 -36.61
N ILE A 34 -6.30 -26.26 -37.77
CA ILE A 34 -6.72 -25.59 -38.99
C ILE A 34 -8.11 -26.09 -39.37
N ILE A 35 -9.03 -25.16 -39.54
CA ILE A 35 -10.39 -25.45 -40.02
C ILE A 35 -10.52 -24.90 -41.42
N PHE A 36 -10.95 -25.75 -42.34
CA PHE A 36 -11.24 -25.38 -43.73
C PHE A 36 -12.74 -25.09 -43.93
N PRO A 37 -13.08 -24.29 -44.95
CA PRO A 37 -14.46 -24.16 -45.38
C PRO A 37 -15.07 -25.55 -45.63
N GLY A 38 -16.27 -25.77 -45.08
CA GLY A 38 -16.97 -27.07 -45.21
C GLY A 38 -16.58 -28.11 -44.16
N ASP A 39 -15.61 -27.90 -43.28
CA ASP A 39 -15.29 -28.85 -42.22
C ASP A 39 -16.40 -29.00 -41.19
N TYR A 40 -17.26 -27.94 -41.03
CA TYR A 40 -18.41 -27.91 -40.14
C TYR A 40 -19.58 -27.16 -40.77
N ASP A 41 -20.76 -27.79 -40.84
CA ASP A 41 -21.97 -27.22 -41.46
C ASP A 41 -22.43 -25.88 -40.81
N PHE A 42 -22.22 -25.76 -39.54
CA PHE A 42 -22.62 -24.54 -38.78
C PHE A 42 -21.65 -23.38 -38.96
N LEU A 43 -20.42 -23.63 -39.49
CA LEU A 43 -19.38 -22.62 -39.57
C LEU A 43 -19.28 -22.04 -40.99
N LYS A 44 -19.81 -20.84 -41.19
CA LYS A 44 -19.82 -20.18 -42.49
C LYS A 44 -18.55 -19.36 -42.73
N ILE A 45 -17.44 -20.00 -43.02
CA ILE A 45 -16.15 -19.37 -43.37
C ILE A 45 -15.85 -19.55 -44.86
N SER A 46 -15.19 -18.56 -45.44
CA SER A 46 -14.78 -18.58 -46.87
C SER A 46 -13.29 -18.88 -47.09
N LYS A 47 -12.52 -18.97 -46.02
CA LYS A 47 -11.07 -19.24 -46.03
C LYS A 47 -10.67 -20.04 -44.80
N PRO A 48 -9.53 -20.74 -44.81
CA PRO A 48 -9.01 -21.45 -43.66
C PRO A 48 -8.78 -20.52 -42.49
N VAL A 49 -9.15 -20.98 -41.30
CA VAL A 49 -8.97 -20.26 -40.02
C VAL A 49 -8.23 -21.12 -39.01
N LEU A 50 -7.54 -20.50 -38.09
CA LEU A 50 -6.89 -21.19 -36.99
C LEU A 50 -7.88 -21.42 -35.85
N ARG A 51 -7.87 -22.62 -35.29
CA ARG A 51 -8.55 -23.00 -34.07
C ARG A 51 -7.60 -22.79 -32.88
N TYR A 52 -8.07 -22.11 -31.87
CA TYR A 52 -7.40 -22.01 -30.58
C TYR A 52 -8.10 -22.89 -29.57
N TRP A 53 -7.33 -23.72 -28.87
CA TRP A 53 -7.85 -24.52 -27.79
C TRP A 53 -7.79 -23.70 -26.51
N LYS A 54 -8.93 -23.56 -25.83
CA LYS A 54 -9.04 -22.79 -24.59
C LYS A 54 -8.03 -23.24 -23.52
N ASP A 55 -7.83 -24.55 -23.39
CA ASP A 55 -6.89 -25.11 -22.40
C ASP A 55 -5.43 -24.75 -22.69
N ASP A 56 -5.05 -24.68 -23.98
CA ASP A 56 -3.71 -24.24 -24.35
C ASP A 56 -3.49 -22.75 -24.09
N ASP A 57 -4.51 -21.95 -24.33
CA ASP A 57 -4.47 -20.52 -24.07
C ASP A 57 -4.47 -20.24 -22.56
N ILE A 58 -5.21 -21.01 -21.76
CA ILE A 58 -5.15 -20.95 -20.31
C ILE A 58 -3.73 -21.27 -19.81
N LYS A 59 -3.11 -22.34 -20.31
CA LYS A 59 -1.73 -22.71 -19.94
C LYS A 59 -0.71 -21.66 -20.33
N LYS A 60 -0.81 -21.11 -21.55
CA LYS A 60 0.10 -20.05 -22.03
C LYS A 60 -0.05 -18.74 -21.28
N ALA A 61 -1.26 -18.42 -20.86
CA ALA A 61 -1.56 -17.17 -20.21
C ALA A 61 -1.04 -17.07 -18.74
N SER A 62 -0.55 -18.17 -18.16
CA SER A 62 0.05 -18.17 -16.82
C SER A 62 -0.80 -17.43 -15.76
N GLY A 63 -2.11 -17.68 -15.74
CA GLY A 63 -3.06 -17.02 -14.84
C GLY A 63 -3.69 -15.72 -15.37
N LEU A 64 -3.24 -15.23 -16.52
CA LEU A 64 -3.77 -14.00 -17.16
C LEU A 64 -4.80 -14.30 -18.26
N PHE A 65 -5.33 -15.53 -18.33
CA PHE A 65 -6.30 -15.92 -19.34
C PHE A 65 -7.58 -15.06 -19.27
N GLY A 66 -7.98 -14.54 -20.41
CA GLY A 66 -9.15 -13.66 -20.53
C GLY A 66 -8.88 -12.19 -20.24
N LEU A 67 -7.67 -11.85 -19.78
CA LEU A 67 -7.28 -10.45 -19.66
C LEU A 67 -6.81 -9.91 -21.02
N VAL A 68 -7.24 -8.70 -21.33
CA VAL A 68 -6.80 -7.94 -22.51
C VAL A 68 -6.02 -6.71 -22.05
N ALA A 69 -5.12 -6.22 -22.89
CA ALA A 69 -4.42 -4.97 -22.61
C ALA A 69 -5.44 -3.83 -22.45
N ALA A 70 -5.24 -3.02 -21.40
CA ALA A 70 -6.10 -1.86 -21.18
C ALA A 70 -5.99 -0.88 -22.35
N SER A 71 -7.14 -0.36 -22.78
CA SER A 71 -7.18 0.68 -23.80
C SER A 71 -6.73 2.02 -23.23
N THR A 72 -5.98 2.80 -24.00
CA THR A 72 -5.70 4.20 -23.70
C THR A 72 -6.91 5.11 -23.96
N TYR A 73 -7.92 4.61 -24.64
CA TYR A 73 -9.19 5.30 -24.83
C TYR A 73 -10.08 5.02 -23.61
N LEU A 74 -10.32 6.07 -22.83
CA LEU A 74 -11.16 5.96 -21.63
C LEU A 74 -12.63 5.79 -22.02
N PRO A 75 -13.35 4.84 -21.41
CA PRO A 75 -14.78 4.67 -21.64
C PRO A 75 -15.58 5.86 -21.05
N LEU A 76 -16.79 6.09 -21.57
CA LEU A 76 -17.62 7.22 -21.14
C LEU A 76 -17.98 7.17 -19.64
N GLU A 77 -18.04 6.00 -19.08
CA GLU A 77 -18.41 5.73 -17.67
C GLU A 77 -17.40 6.29 -16.67
N VAL A 78 -16.16 6.59 -17.09
CA VAL A 78 -15.16 7.23 -16.21
C VAL A 78 -15.51 8.68 -15.85
N GLY A 79 -16.48 9.26 -16.53
CA GLY A 79 -16.98 10.61 -16.27
C GLY A 79 -16.08 11.74 -16.74
N MET A 80 -16.53 12.95 -16.50
CA MET A 80 -15.83 14.19 -16.82
C MET A 80 -15.44 14.94 -15.54
N SER A 81 -14.58 15.96 -15.65
CA SER A 81 -14.15 16.78 -14.51
C SER A 81 -15.30 17.40 -13.71
N GLN A 82 -16.40 17.75 -14.38
CA GLN A 82 -17.60 18.27 -13.71
C GLN A 82 -18.27 17.24 -12.79
N ASP A 83 -18.11 15.94 -13.05
CA ASP A 83 -18.72 14.90 -12.22
C ASP A 83 -18.00 14.79 -10.87
N GLY A 84 -16.69 15.03 -10.81
CA GLY A 84 -15.97 15.18 -9.56
C GLY A 84 -16.51 16.35 -8.70
N THR A 85 -16.87 17.48 -9.33
CA THR A 85 -17.48 18.61 -8.61
C THR A 85 -18.88 18.26 -8.09
N LYS A 86 -19.69 17.55 -8.87
CA LYS A 86 -21.01 17.07 -8.42
C LYS A 86 -20.86 16.08 -7.26
N GLU A 87 -19.89 15.15 -7.32
CA GLU A 87 -19.61 14.22 -6.22
C GLU A 87 -19.30 14.96 -4.92
N ILE A 88 -18.39 15.93 -4.94
CA ILE A 88 -18.05 16.74 -3.75
C ILE A 88 -19.29 17.48 -3.23
N THR A 89 -20.07 18.07 -4.13
CA THR A 89 -21.30 18.78 -3.74
C THR A 89 -22.30 17.83 -3.08
N ASN A 90 -22.49 16.64 -3.61
CA ASN A 90 -23.38 15.63 -3.03
C ASN A 90 -22.89 15.13 -1.65
N ILE A 91 -21.57 14.94 -1.49
CA ILE A 91 -20.97 14.46 -0.25
C ILE A 91 -21.06 15.51 0.86
N PHE A 92 -20.83 16.79 0.54
CA PHE A 92 -20.73 17.86 1.53
C PHE A 92 -21.97 18.76 1.61
N GLY A 93 -22.89 18.68 0.65
CA GLY A 93 -24.01 19.59 0.49
C GLY A 93 -23.65 20.91 -0.20
N GLU A 94 -22.36 21.15 -0.45
CA GLU A 94 -21.84 22.37 -1.07
C GLU A 94 -20.53 22.11 -1.82
N LYS A 95 -20.11 23.03 -2.69
CA LYS A 95 -18.84 22.96 -3.40
C LYS A 95 -17.67 23.34 -2.48
N LYS A 96 -17.08 22.36 -1.82
CA LYS A 96 -15.95 22.56 -0.86
C LYS A 96 -14.56 22.47 -1.45
N PHE A 97 -14.41 22.01 -2.70
CA PHE A 97 -13.10 21.79 -3.32
C PHE A 97 -13.11 22.22 -4.78
N SER A 98 -12.01 22.79 -5.25
CA SER A 98 -11.84 23.20 -6.64
C SER A 98 -11.21 22.07 -7.46
N PHE A 99 -11.82 21.74 -8.58
CA PHE A 99 -11.32 20.74 -9.54
C PHE A 99 -11.06 19.33 -9.00
N PRO A 100 -11.98 18.72 -8.20
CA PRO A 100 -11.83 17.35 -7.78
C PRO A 100 -11.90 16.42 -8.99
N LYS A 101 -11.11 15.34 -8.98
CA LYS A 101 -11.21 14.29 -9.98
C LYS A 101 -12.48 13.46 -9.73
N PRO A 102 -13.16 12.94 -10.76
CA PRO A 102 -14.27 12.00 -10.55
C PRO A 102 -13.75 10.68 -9.98
N SER A 103 -14.46 10.13 -9.01
CA SER A 103 -14.05 8.85 -8.38
C SER A 103 -14.07 7.70 -9.37
N SER A 104 -14.96 7.71 -10.36
CA SER A 104 -15.06 6.72 -11.44
C SER A 104 -13.80 6.63 -12.29
N LEU A 105 -13.14 7.75 -12.59
CA LEU A 105 -11.85 7.74 -13.29
C LEU A 105 -10.77 7.04 -12.48
N ILE A 106 -10.63 7.42 -11.21
CA ILE A 106 -9.61 6.83 -10.32
C ILE A 106 -9.91 5.35 -10.06
N GLN A 107 -11.20 5.00 -9.89
CA GLN A 107 -11.65 3.62 -9.76
C GLN A 107 -11.28 2.78 -11.00
N HIS A 108 -11.47 3.29 -12.20
CA HIS A 108 -11.07 2.64 -13.44
C HIS A 108 -9.55 2.37 -13.48
N LEU A 109 -8.73 3.39 -13.17
CA LEU A 109 -7.28 3.26 -13.17
C LEU A 109 -6.79 2.25 -12.11
N ILE A 110 -7.31 2.32 -10.89
CA ILE A 110 -6.99 1.38 -9.83
C ILE A 110 -7.45 -0.04 -10.19
N GLY A 111 -8.65 -0.17 -10.77
CA GLY A 111 -9.19 -1.45 -11.23
C GLY A 111 -8.27 -2.14 -12.23
N ILE A 112 -7.76 -1.41 -13.23
CA ILE A 112 -6.78 -1.91 -14.19
C ILE A 112 -5.48 -2.31 -13.48
N ALA A 113 -4.92 -1.44 -12.66
CA ALA A 113 -3.63 -1.66 -12.01
C ALA A 113 -3.66 -2.81 -10.98
N THR A 114 -4.82 -3.10 -10.39
CA THR A 114 -4.99 -4.08 -9.33
C THR A 114 -5.85 -5.28 -9.72
N THR A 115 -6.07 -5.50 -11.01
CA THR A 115 -6.89 -6.61 -11.54
C THR A 115 -6.46 -7.97 -10.99
N THR A 116 -5.16 -8.20 -10.87
CA THR A 116 -4.58 -9.46 -10.37
C THR A 116 -4.24 -9.44 -8.88
N ASN A 117 -4.33 -8.28 -8.22
CA ASN A 117 -4.02 -8.13 -6.80
C ASN A 117 -5.03 -7.22 -6.09
N LYS A 118 -6.11 -7.81 -5.61
CA LYS A 118 -7.15 -7.12 -4.86
C LYS A 118 -6.76 -6.74 -3.42
N ASN A 119 -5.55 -7.08 -2.97
CA ASN A 119 -4.98 -6.70 -1.67
C ASN A 119 -3.88 -5.63 -1.79
N ALA A 120 -3.80 -4.95 -2.93
CA ALA A 120 -2.79 -3.93 -3.20
C ALA A 120 -2.91 -2.73 -2.24
N ILE A 121 -1.78 -2.05 -2.02
CA ILE A 121 -1.74 -0.76 -1.34
C ILE A 121 -1.64 0.33 -2.40
N VAL A 122 -2.55 1.30 -2.35
CA VAL A 122 -2.60 2.45 -3.26
C VAL A 122 -2.09 3.68 -2.52
N LEU A 123 -0.98 4.25 -2.97
CA LEU A 123 -0.39 5.48 -2.44
C LEU A 123 -0.78 6.66 -3.32
N ASP A 124 -1.30 7.72 -2.70
CA ASP A 124 -1.52 9.02 -3.34
C ASP A 124 -0.82 10.10 -2.51
N SER A 125 0.27 10.63 -3.06
CA SER A 125 1.11 11.62 -2.38
C SER A 125 0.62 13.06 -2.51
N PHE A 126 -0.48 13.29 -3.24
CA PHE A 126 -1.15 14.59 -3.40
C PHE A 126 -2.66 14.37 -3.37
N ALA A 127 -3.17 13.93 -2.23
CA ALA A 127 -4.51 13.38 -2.08
C ALA A 127 -5.64 14.37 -2.46
N GLY A 128 -5.37 15.67 -2.36
CA GLY A 128 -6.35 16.68 -2.67
C GLY A 128 -7.65 16.46 -1.90
N SER A 129 -8.75 16.30 -2.61
CA SER A 129 -10.05 16.03 -1.99
C SER A 129 -10.27 14.57 -1.53
N GLY A 130 -9.26 13.69 -1.57
CA GLY A 130 -9.39 12.28 -1.15
C GLY A 130 -10.11 11.37 -2.15
N THR A 131 -10.06 11.68 -3.43
CA THR A 131 -10.74 10.89 -4.48
C THR A 131 -10.21 9.47 -4.56
N THR A 132 -8.92 9.27 -4.32
CA THR A 132 -8.27 7.96 -4.36
C THR A 132 -8.81 7.01 -3.30
N ALA A 133 -8.96 7.46 -2.05
CA ALA A 133 -9.58 6.64 -1.00
C ALA A 133 -11.04 6.31 -1.34
N HIS A 134 -11.82 7.29 -1.85
CA HIS A 134 -13.19 7.07 -2.31
C HIS A 134 -13.25 5.95 -3.36
N ALA A 135 -12.37 6.00 -4.37
CA ALA A 135 -12.30 5.00 -5.43
C ALA A 135 -11.92 3.61 -4.90
N VAL A 136 -10.93 3.52 -3.99
CA VAL A 136 -10.51 2.25 -3.36
C VAL A 136 -11.66 1.62 -2.57
N LEU A 137 -12.34 2.41 -1.74
CA LEU A 137 -13.45 1.92 -0.92
C LEU A 137 -14.62 1.43 -1.77
N LYS A 138 -14.99 2.17 -2.82
CA LYS A 138 -16.02 1.75 -3.78
C LYS A 138 -15.64 0.45 -4.47
N LEU A 139 -14.42 0.36 -4.99
CA LEU A 139 -13.94 -0.82 -5.71
C LEU A 139 -13.93 -2.06 -4.80
N ASN A 140 -13.51 -1.91 -3.54
CA ASN A 140 -13.57 -3.01 -2.57
C ASN A 140 -15.02 -3.46 -2.29
N LYS A 141 -15.97 -2.51 -2.15
CA LYS A 141 -17.40 -2.83 -1.98
C LYS A 141 -17.96 -3.58 -3.20
N GLU A 142 -17.56 -3.20 -4.41
CA GLU A 142 -18.05 -3.78 -5.67
C GLU A 142 -17.49 -5.18 -5.95
N ASP A 143 -16.19 -5.40 -5.73
CA ASP A 143 -15.51 -6.62 -6.16
C ASP A 143 -15.04 -7.52 -5.01
N GLY A 144 -15.39 -7.17 -3.76
CA GLY A 144 -15.00 -7.91 -2.56
C GLY A 144 -13.49 -7.87 -2.27
N GLY A 145 -12.77 -6.89 -2.82
CA GLY A 145 -11.34 -6.70 -2.59
C GLY A 145 -11.04 -6.14 -1.19
N ASN A 146 -9.76 -6.18 -0.82
CA ASN A 146 -9.24 -5.64 0.42
C ASN A 146 -8.03 -4.72 0.15
N ARG A 147 -8.16 -3.86 -0.86
CA ARG A 147 -7.14 -2.85 -1.16
C ARG A 147 -7.08 -1.85 -0.03
N LYS A 148 -5.86 -1.40 0.27
CA LYS A 148 -5.60 -0.35 1.25
C LYS A 148 -5.20 0.93 0.54
N PHE A 149 -5.36 2.07 1.21
CA PHE A 149 -4.90 3.35 0.70
C PHE A 149 -4.00 4.05 1.72
N ILE A 150 -3.04 4.81 1.20
CA ILE A 150 -2.22 5.75 1.95
C ILE A 150 -2.35 7.09 1.23
N LEU A 151 -2.86 8.11 1.91
CA LEU A 151 -3.01 9.45 1.38
C LEU A 151 -2.06 10.39 2.09
N VAL A 152 -1.38 11.25 1.34
CA VAL A 152 -0.56 12.34 1.89
C VAL A 152 -1.09 13.66 1.35
N GLU A 153 -1.32 14.62 2.24
CA GLU A 153 -1.77 15.97 1.90
C GLU A 153 -1.11 16.98 2.82
N MET A 154 -0.54 18.04 2.27
CA MET A 154 0.21 19.06 3.03
C MET A 154 -0.66 20.25 3.41
N GLU A 155 -1.76 20.45 2.71
CA GLU A 155 -2.60 21.63 2.85
C GLU A 155 -3.50 21.54 4.08
N ASP A 156 -3.90 22.68 4.61
CA ASP A 156 -4.70 22.83 5.81
C ASP A 156 -6.12 22.22 5.72
N TYR A 157 -6.55 21.85 4.53
CA TYR A 157 -7.82 21.17 4.31
C TYR A 157 -7.74 19.64 4.45
N ALA A 158 -6.57 19.06 4.72
CA ALA A 158 -6.38 17.60 4.81
C ALA A 158 -7.39 16.94 5.78
N GLU A 159 -7.62 17.51 6.97
CA GLU A 159 -8.60 17.00 7.91
C GLU A 159 -10.04 17.30 7.47
N ARG A 160 -10.32 18.60 7.22
CA ARG A 160 -11.71 19.09 7.03
C ARG A 160 -12.34 18.72 5.70
N ILE A 161 -11.53 18.37 4.67
CA ILE A 161 -12.02 17.96 3.35
C ILE A 161 -11.61 16.53 3.03
N THR A 162 -10.29 16.23 3.03
CA THR A 162 -9.80 14.92 2.59
C THR A 162 -10.26 13.81 3.53
N ALA A 163 -9.97 13.91 4.83
CA ALA A 163 -10.36 12.90 5.81
C ALA A 163 -11.88 12.88 6.02
N GLU A 164 -12.53 14.04 6.06
CA GLU A 164 -13.99 14.15 6.21
C GLU A 164 -14.74 13.50 5.02
N ARG A 165 -14.23 13.65 3.78
CA ARG A 165 -14.76 12.92 2.63
C ARG A 165 -14.69 11.41 2.84
N VAL A 166 -13.52 10.90 3.23
CA VAL A 166 -13.32 9.46 3.47
C VAL A 166 -14.30 8.96 4.52
N LYS A 167 -14.46 9.69 5.63
CA LYS A 167 -15.41 9.37 6.69
C LYS A 167 -16.84 9.28 6.19
N ARG A 168 -17.29 10.25 5.39
CA ARG A 168 -18.66 10.24 4.82
C ARG A 168 -18.86 9.11 3.83
N ILE A 169 -17.87 8.76 3.03
CA ILE A 169 -17.96 7.61 2.13
C ILE A 169 -18.09 6.30 2.91
N ILE A 170 -17.37 6.14 4.00
CA ILE A 170 -17.45 4.96 4.88
C ILE A 170 -18.82 4.87 5.55
N GLN A 171 -19.34 5.97 6.08
CA GLN A 171 -20.59 6.02 6.84
C GLN A 171 -21.85 6.09 5.95
N GLY A 172 -21.72 6.63 4.75
CA GLY A 172 -22.82 7.01 3.87
C GLY A 172 -23.15 8.51 3.98
N TYR A 173 -23.82 9.04 2.97
CA TYR A 173 -24.23 10.44 2.89
C TYR A 173 -25.48 10.59 2.02
N GLY A 174 -26.37 11.50 2.41
CA GLY A 174 -27.69 11.62 1.77
C GLY A 174 -28.43 10.27 1.77
N ASP A 175 -28.87 9.83 0.61
CA ASP A 175 -29.51 8.51 0.41
C ASP A 175 -28.51 7.42 -0.03
N ILE A 176 -27.20 7.72 -0.02
CA ILE A 176 -26.16 6.78 -0.44
C ILE A 176 -25.65 6.01 0.76
N GLU A 177 -25.79 4.70 0.70
CA GLU A 177 -25.27 3.78 1.71
C GLU A 177 -23.73 3.81 1.74
N GLY A 178 -23.16 3.80 2.95
CA GLY A 178 -21.73 3.78 3.18
C GLY A 178 -21.04 2.53 2.59
N THR A 179 -19.77 2.69 2.30
CA THR A 179 -18.94 1.57 1.83
C THR A 179 -18.53 0.64 2.96
N GLY A 180 -18.59 1.11 4.22
CA GLY A 180 -17.92 0.46 5.34
C GLY A 180 -16.41 0.65 5.27
N GLY A 181 -15.70 -0.03 6.18
CA GLY A 181 -14.26 0.09 6.35
C GLY A 181 -13.87 1.09 7.44
N ASP A 182 -12.57 1.36 7.53
CA ASP A 182 -11.98 2.30 8.49
C ASP A 182 -10.74 2.99 7.90
N PHE A 183 -10.24 4.00 8.59
CA PHE A 183 -8.95 4.62 8.32
C PHE A 183 -8.43 5.34 9.56
N ASN A 184 -7.12 5.56 9.61
CA ASN A 184 -6.49 6.39 10.61
C ASN A 184 -6.04 7.71 9.96
N PHE A 185 -6.30 8.81 10.65
CA PHE A 185 -5.80 10.13 10.29
C PHE A 185 -4.61 10.48 11.20
N TYR A 186 -3.53 10.95 10.61
CA TYR A 186 -2.32 11.35 11.31
C TYR A 186 -1.91 12.75 10.89
N GLU A 187 -1.49 13.55 11.86
CA GLU A 187 -0.83 14.82 11.63
C GLU A 187 0.64 14.71 11.98
N ILE A 188 1.48 15.46 11.28
CA ILE A 188 2.89 15.60 11.64
C ILE A 188 2.97 16.38 12.94
N GLY A 189 3.47 15.73 13.99
CA GLY A 189 3.72 16.35 15.28
C GLY A 189 4.94 17.26 15.27
N LYS A 190 5.28 17.78 16.46
CA LYS A 190 6.54 18.51 16.65
C LYS A 190 7.73 17.59 16.33
N PRO A 191 8.81 18.11 15.73
CA PRO A 191 10.01 17.33 15.50
C PRO A 191 10.57 16.82 16.84
N LEU A 192 11.03 15.59 16.85
CA LEU A 192 11.62 14.95 18.04
C LEU A 192 13.01 15.53 18.38
N LEU A 193 13.70 15.98 17.37
CA LEU A 193 15.01 16.64 17.49
C LEU A 193 14.92 18.07 16.91
N VAL A 194 15.60 19.00 17.52
CA VAL A 194 15.83 20.37 17.05
C VAL A 194 17.33 20.62 17.17
N ASP A 195 17.98 20.97 16.07
CA ASP A 195 19.45 21.17 15.99
C ASP A 195 20.26 20.00 16.60
N ASP A 196 19.81 18.76 16.33
CA ASP A 196 20.35 17.49 16.82
C ASP A 196 20.10 17.20 18.31
N ASP A 197 19.50 18.11 19.06
CA ASP A 197 19.11 17.92 20.45
C ASP A 197 17.66 17.46 20.59
N LEU A 198 17.38 16.70 21.65
CA LEU A 198 16.03 16.23 21.99
C LEU A 198 15.10 17.44 22.22
N ASN A 199 13.99 17.47 21.50
CA ASN A 199 12.97 18.51 21.69
C ASN A 199 12.13 18.23 22.95
N GLU A 200 12.50 18.85 24.05
CA GLU A 200 11.83 18.69 25.35
C GLU A 200 10.39 19.23 25.40
N SER A 201 9.92 19.89 24.34
CA SER A 201 8.51 20.27 24.20
C SER A 201 7.61 19.13 23.68
N VAL A 202 8.20 17.99 23.30
CA VAL A 202 7.47 16.77 22.91
C VAL A 202 7.10 16.00 24.18
N PRO A 203 5.86 15.54 24.32
CA PRO A 203 5.46 14.72 25.46
C PRO A 203 6.34 13.47 25.63
N LEU A 204 6.75 13.19 26.87
CA LEU A 204 7.66 12.10 27.21
C LEU A 204 7.19 10.74 26.66
N GLU A 205 5.89 10.48 26.71
CA GLU A 205 5.28 9.25 26.15
C GLU A 205 5.57 9.07 24.65
N ARG A 206 5.63 10.18 23.89
CA ARG A 206 5.95 10.15 22.45
C ARG A 206 7.42 9.85 22.22
N ILE A 207 8.30 10.39 23.07
CA ILE A 207 9.74 10.11 23.01
C ILE A 207 9.97 8.63 23.34
N ARG A 208 9.32 8.10 24.38
CA ARG A 208 9.39 6.67 24.76
C ARG A 208 8.92 5.77 23.62
N ALA A 209 7.78 6.11 23.00
CA ALA A 209 7.25 5.35 21.87
C ALA A 209 8.19 5.38 20.65
N TYR A 210 8.84 6.51 20.39
CA TYR A 210 9.81 6.63 19.30
C TYR A 210 11.07 5.78 19.55
N ILE A 211 11.63 5.86 20.77
CA ILE A 211 12.82 5.04 21.15
C ILE A 211 12.46 3.56 20.99
N TRP A 212 11.34 3.12 21.57
CA TRP A 212 10.89 1.74 21.44
C TRP A 212 10.75 1.29 19.98
N TYR A 213 10.09 2.09 19.15
CA TYR A 213 9.93 1.77 17.73
C TYR A 213 11.29 1.73 17.00
N THR A 214 12.20 2.64 17.33
CA THR A 214 13.53 2.70 16.70
C THR A 214 14.33 1.42 17.00
N GLU A 215 14.23 0.90 18.21
CA GLU A 215 14.94 -0.29 18.65
C GLU A 215 14.28 -1.60 18.19
N THR A 216 12.95 -1.68 18.25
CA THR A 216 12.24 -2.95 18.09
C THR A 216 11.47 -3.06 16.79
N LYS A 217 11.16 -1.94 16.10
CA LYS A 217 10.26 -1.83 14.95
C LYS A 217 8.84 -2.31 15.25
N THR A 218 8.44 -2.29 16.52
CA THR A 218 7.07 -2.63 16.96
C THR A 218 6.38 -1.44 17.63
N SER A 219 5.06 -1.48 17.72
CA SER A 219 4.29 -0.46 18.43
C SER A 219 4.59 -0.48 19.92
N TYR A 220 4.73 0.70 20.53
CA TYR A 220 4.93 0.86 21.97
C TYR A 220 3.62 0.63 22.74
N ILE A 221 3.72 -0.20 23.76
CA ILE A 221 2.64 -0.37 24.76
C ILE A 221 3.29 -0.12 26.12
N GLU A 222 2.80 0.88 26.83
CA GLU A 222 3.37 1.21 28.14
C GLU A 222 3.20 0.07 29.15
N PRO A 223 4.30 -0.40 29.78
CA PRO A 223 4.23 -1.49 30.74
C PRO A 223 3.47 -1.10 31.99
N SER A 224 2.46 -1.86 32.37
CA SER A 224 1.65 -1.62 33.57
C SER A 224 2.46 -1.87 34.85
N GLY A 225 2.50 -0.90 35.76
CA GLY A 225 3.10 -1.05 37.08
C GLY A 225 4.64 -1.14 37.11
N ALA A 226 5.30 -0.90 35.99
CA ALA A 226 6.75 -0.86 35.91
C ALA A 226 7.34 0.49 36.34
N SER A 227 8.66 0.54 36.57
CA SER A 227 9.40 1.78 36.76
C SER A 227 9.17 2.74 35.58
N THR A 228 9.10 4.03 35.84
CA THR A 228 8.95 5.09 34.81
C THR A 228 10.08 5.09 33.79
N THR A 229 11.23 4.51 34.10
CA THR A 229 12.38 4.39 33.20
C THR A 229 12.32 3.16 32.29
N PHE A 230 11.57 2.11 32.66
CA PHE A 230 11.47 0.88 31.88
C PHE A 230 10.55 1.07 30.66
N LEU A 231 11.05 0.74 29.47
CA LEU A 231 10.27 0.81 28.22
C LEU A 231 9.58 -0.52 27.89
N GLY A 232 10.18 -1.63 28.26
CA GLY A 232 9.67 -2.96 27.94
C GLY A 232 10.77 -3.97 27.63
N THR A 233 10.37 -5.21 27.36
CA THR A 233 11.25 -6.27 26.89
C THR A 233 10.85 -6.70 25.49
N TYR A 234 11.82 -6.81 24.59
CA TYR A 234 11.61 -7.35 23.25
C TYR A 234 12.67 -8.42 22.95
N LYS A 235 12.21 -9.63 22.63
CA LYS A 235 13.06 -10.82 22.60
C LYS A 235 13.79 -10.98 23.94
N ASP A 236 15.12 -11.09 23.93
CA ASP A 236 15.93 -11.29 25.11
C ASP A 236 16.58 -10.00 25.65
N THR A 237 16.03 -8.83 25.24
CA THR A 237 16.58 -7.51 25.57
C THR A 237 15.57 -6.66 26.31
N ALA A 238 15.99 -6.10 27.46
CA ALA A 238 15.24 -5.11 28.22
C ALA A 238 15.72 -3.70 27.86
N TYR A 239 14.78 -2.80 27.69
CA TYR A 239 15.03 -1.42 27.26
C TYR A 239 14.66 -0.44 28.34
N TYR A 240 15.54 0.52 28.60
CA TYR A 240 15.36 1.56 29.59
C TYR A 240 15.63 2.94 28.99
N PHE A 241 14.83 3.92 29.41
CA PHE A 241 15.03 5.33 29.09
C PHE A 241 15.07 6.11 30.40
N HIS A 242 16.30 6.28 30.93
CA HIS A 242 16.57 7.04 32.15
C HIS A 242 16.71 8.51 31.77
N TYR A 243 15.60 9.23 31.85
CA TYR A 243 15.49 10.62 31.47
C TYR A 243 14.73 11.41 32.51
N GLU A 244 15.27 12.55 32.89
CA GLU A 244 14.63 13.59 33.68
C GLU A 244 14.79 14.93 32.98
N LYS A 245 13.69 15.71 32.90
CA LYS A 245 13.67 16.93 32.08
C LYS A 245 14.66 17.98 32.58
N ASP A 246 14.70 18.22 33.90
CA ASP A 246 15.39 19.34 34.55
C ASP A 246 16.69 18.89 35.26
N SER A 247 17.13 17.67 35.08
CA SER A 247 18.35 17.17 35.69
C SER A 247 19.07 16.16 34.77
N ARG A 248 20.37 16.01 35.05
CA ARG A 248 21.20 15.02 34.33
C ARG A 248 20.94 13.63 34.90
N THR A 249 20.90 12.67 33.99
CA THR A 249 20.78 11.27 34.35
C THR A 249 22.06 10.51 34.02
N SER A 250 22.46 9.61 34.89
CA SER A 250 23.66 8.81 34.71
C SER A 250 23.33 7.32 34.74
N LEU A 251 23.92 6.55 33.84
CA LEU A 251 24.00 5.12 33.99
C LEU A 251 25.16 4.80 34.94
N ASP A 252 24.80 4.52 36.19
CA ASP A 252 25.71 4.21 37.29
C ASP A 252 25.22 2.99 38.10
N PHE A 253 25.92 2.65 39.15
CA PHE A 253 25.54 1.53 40.02
C PHE A 253 24.24 1.76 40.77
N ASP A 254 23.91 3.00 41.12
CA ASP A 254 22.65 3.32 41.80
C ASP A 254 21.45 3.12 40.87
N PHE A 255 21.56 3.54 39.62
CA PHE A 255 20.55 3.24 38.63
C PHE A 255 20.41 1.73 38.38
N LEU A 256 21.51 0.99 38.26
CA LEU A 256 21.47 -0.45 38.04
C LEU A 256 20.73 -1.20 39.18
N GLN A 257 20.81 -0.72 40.43
CA GLN A 257 20.05 -1.30 41.55
C GLN A 257 18.53 -1.13 41.41
N THR A 258 18.07 -0.18 40.59
CA THR A 258 16.64 0.03 40.33
C THR A 258 16.07 -0.93 39.29
N ILE A 259 16.93 -1.64 38.54
CA ILE A 259 16.53 -2.59 37.52
C ILE A 259 16.01 -3.88 38.15
N SER A 260 14.72 -4.12 37.99
CA SER A 260 14.05 -5.34 38.47
C SER A 260 13.89 -6.42 37.40
N GLU A 261 13.83 -6.02 36.12
CA GLU A 261 13.59 -6.94 35.02
C GLU A 261 14.86 -7.71 34.63
N LYS A 262 14.73 -9.04 34.58
CA LYS A 262 15.85 -9.93 34.18
C LYS A 262 15.77 -10.16 32.67
N ALA A 263 16.84 -9.84 31.97
CA ALA A 263 17.00 -10.06 30.53
C ALA A 263 18.44 -10.55 30.25
N THR A 264 18.67 -11.08 29.05
CA THR A 264 20.03 -11.47 28.61
C THR A 264 20.84 -10.24 28.22
N ASN A 265 20.16 -9.23 27.63
CA ASN A 265 20.80 -8.00 27.20
C ASN A 265 20.00 -6.79 27.71
N TYR A 266 20.68 -5.68 27.85
CA TYR A 266 20.09 -4.42 28.29
C TYR A 266 20.50 -3.30 27.35
N VAL A 267 19.55 -2.47 26.94
CA VAL A 267 19.78 -1.20 26.22
C VAL A 267 19.29 -0.08 27.10
N ILE A 268 20.21 0.79 27.52
CA ILE A 268 19.93 1.84 28.50
C ILE A 268 20.31 3.19 27.92
N TYR A 269 19.32 4.07 27.83
CA TYR A 269 19.49 5.47 27.45
C TYR A 269 19.63 6.32 28.71
N ALA A 270 20.68 7.15 28.78
CA ALA A 270 20.89 8.17 29.80
C ALA A 270 21.73 9.33 29.22
N ASP A 271 21.86 10.44 29.95
CA ASP A 271 22.67 11.57 29.50
C ASP A 271 24.16 11.25 29.51
N GLU A 272 24.63 10.52 30.51
CA GLU A 272 26.02 10.10 30.66
C GLU A 272 26.14 8.71 31.23
N CYS A 273 27.33 8.12 31.15
CA CYS A 273 27.63 6.81 31.70
C CYS A 273 28.86 6.92 32.62
N ALA A 274 28.71 6.49 33.86
CA ALA A 274 29.80 6.45 34.87
C ALA A 274 30.47 5.08 34.98
N LEU A 275 30.02 4.09 34.16
CA LEU A 275 30.54 2.72 34.16
C LEU A 275 31.57 2.56 33.04
N ASP A 276 32.57 1.72 33.25
CA ASP A 276 33.56 1.39 32.24
C ASP A 276 33.06 0.38 31.18
N ASP A 277 33.70 0.34 30.03
CA ASP A 277 33.33 -0.54 28.94
C ASP A 277 33.46 -2.01 29.25
N ASP A 278 34.43 -2.41 30.10
CA ASP A 278 34.63 -3.80 30.49
C ASP A 278 33.45 -4.27 31.35
N PHE A 279 32.97 -3.44 32.26
CA PHE A 279 31.78 -3.71 33.07
C PHE A 279 30.54 -3.82 32.16
N LEU A 280 30.31 -2.87 31.30
CA LEU A 280 29.16 -2.87 30.36
C LEU A 280 29.14 -4.14 29.51
N ASN A 281 30.28 -4.52 28.92
CA ASN A 281 30.40 -5.69 28.06
C ASN A 281 30.18 -7.00 28.87
N SER A 282 30.74 -7.09 30.07
CA SER A 282 30.59 -8.30 30.90
C SER A 282 29.16 -8.54 31.39
N HIS A 283 28.34 -7.48 31.44
CA HIS A 283 26.92 -7.53 31.84
C HIS A 283 25.95 -7.41 30.67
N SER A 284 26.44 -7.44 29.42
CA SER A 284 25.62 -7.30 28.20
C SER A 284 24.76 -6.04 28.21
N ILE A 285 25.34 -4.93 28.65
CA ILE A 285 24.69 -3.60 28.68
C ILE A 285 25.18 -2.76 27.50
N THR A 286 24.27 -2.24 26.73
CA THR A 286 24.51 -1.23 25.67
C THR A 286 24.03 0.12 26.17
N PHE A 287 24.98 1.02 26.43
CA PHE A 287 24.66 2.42 26.73
C PHE A 287 24.39 3.20 25.46
N LYS A 288 23.35 4.04 25.49
CA LYS A 288 23.03 5.00 24.43
C LYS A 288 22.83 6.40 25.04
N LYS A 289 23.62 7.34 24.58
CA LYS A 289 23.53 8.73 25.04
C LYS A 289 22.25 9.37 24.53
N ILE A 290 21.52 10.06 25.41
CA ILE A 290 20.39 10.90 25.04
C ILE A 290 20.95 12.13 24.33
N PRO A 291 20.49 12.47 23.10
CA PRO A 291 20.95 13.63 22.38
C PRO A 291 20.33 14.90 22.98
N ARG A 292 21.00 15.53 23.91
CA ARG A 292 20.64 16.85 24.46
C ARG A 292 21.85 17.59 25.02
N ASP A 293 21.78 18.90 25.02
CA ASP A 293 22.79 19.77 25.59
C ASP A 293 22.65 19.85 27.11
N ILE A 294 23.36 18.98 27.82
CA ILE A 294 23.36 18.89 29.28
C ILE A 294 24.10 20.08 29.94
N SER A 295 24.76 20.95 29.17
CA SER A 295 25.41 22.15 29.73
C SER A 295 24.41 23.22 30.13
N LYS A 296 23.17 23.12 29.67
CA LYS A 296 22.06 24.05 29.97
C LYS A 296 21.19 23.62 31.15
N LEU A 297 21.53 22.50 31.81
CA LEU A 297 20.81 21.97 32.98
C LEU A 297 21.37 22.45 34.29
#